data_6498aeec4239cafda0b215830c7c17a5
#
_entry.id   6498aeec4239cafda0b215830c7c17a5
#
_cell.length_a   1.000
_cell.length_b   1.000
_cell.length_c   1.000
_cell.angle_alpha   90.00
_cell.angle_beta   90.00
_cell.angle_gamma   90.00
#
_symmetry.space_group_name_H-M   'P 1'
#
loop_
_entity.id
_entity.type
_entity.pdbx_description
1 polymer ?
#
loop_
_entity_poly.entity_id
_entity_poly.type
_entity_poly.pdbx_seq_one_letter_code
_entity_poly.pdbx_strand_id
1 'polypeptide(L)'
;PTDYSVIRPLGQAKPMANQDYSVRQLLELEACTNCRYCAEVCPAVNAAQEGKLSALYRMKGLKDILKGRTGLFRKLLGSKEPSEEQWRAYSQTVYRCTLCGNCQEVCPVGIHLKDLWLSLRQDLFHSGHHADKVEKIRDNLRESHNVFAEDNEERADWVEDVRDAPDHGFLKEKAEVVYFTGCVAAYFPLAQKIPVALAEILEASGVDFTLLGEEEWCCGFPLLGAGLKDFLEPFVKHNLEAVRRKGAKKAIFACPSCFQMWKEHYPREVEIVHASEFLMSLVQDGRVPFKPLDLTVTYHDPCDLGRGARVFDAPREVIRSIPGVRLVELPRNRENCQCCGGGGNLEMMDPKLSSEIAKRKIDEALGTGAAVIVTSCQQCVRTMTTYAKRNKAPIEVMDITQLVRKALKK
;
A
#
# COMPACT_ATOMS: atom_id res chain seq x y z
N PRO A 1 -27.41 11.48 -2.54
CA PRO A 1 -27.69 10.06 -2.39
C PRO A 1 -27.22 9.37 -3.65
N THR A 2 -26.03 8.82 -3.65
CA THR A 2 -25.52 7.98 -4.75
C THR A 2 -26.28 6.67 -4.68
N ASP A 3 -27.01 6.39 -5.75
CA ASP A 3 -27.83 5.19 -5.89
C ASP A 3 -26.94 3.95 -6.01
N TYR A 4 -26.76 3.22 -4.91
CA TYR A 4 -26.07 1.91 -4.86
C TYR A 4 -26.93 0.75 -5.37
N SER A 5 -28.12 1.01 -5.96
CA SER A 5 -29.10 0.00 -6.39
C SER A 5 -28.67 -0.80 -7.63
N VAL A 6 -27.56 -0.45 -8.29
CA VAL A 6 -27.08 -1.16 -9.50
C VAL A 6 -26.18 -2.37 -9.17
N ILE A 7 -25.95 -2.66 -7.89
CA ILE A 7 -25.13 -3.82 -7.48
C ILE A 7 -26.02 -5.08 -7.59
N ARG A 8 -25.72 -5.95 -8.55
CA ARG A 8 -26.40 -7.24 -8.72
C ARG A 8 -26.35 -8.04 -7.42
N PRO A 9 -27.47 -8.62 -6.98
CA PRO A 9 -27.49 -9.47 -5.80
C PRO A 9 -26.54 -10.66 -5.98
N LEU A 10 -25.73 -10.90 -4.93
CA LEU A 10 -24.86 -12.07 -4.81
C LEU A 10 -25.71 -13.34 -4.97
N GLY A 11 -25.44 -14.16 -5.97
CA GLY A 11 -26.06 -15.48 -6.11
C GLY A 11 -26.45 -15.92 -7.52
N GLN A 12 -26.36 -15.08 -8.56
CA GLN A 12 -26.79 -15.45 -9.94
C GLN A 12 -25.82 -15.11 -11.06
N ALA A 13 -24.55 -14.79 -10.80
CA ALA A 13 -23.58 -14.63 -11.88
C ALA A 13 -23.00 -16.01 -12.25
N LYS A 14 -23.45 -16.59 -13.36
CA LYS A 14 -22.66 -17.63 -14.04
C LYS A 14 -21.28 -17.03 -14.31
N PRO A 15 -20.18 -17.70 -13.92
CA PRO A 15 -18.85 -17.24 -14.23
C PRO A 15 -18.73 -17.12 -15.75
N MET A 16 -18.65 -15.90 -16.26
CA MET A 16 -18.28 -15.70 -17.66
C MET A 16 -16.79 -15.97 -17.78
N ALA A 17 -16.43 -16.92 -18.62
CA ALA A 17 -15.06 -17.35 -18.80
C ALA A 17 -14.14 -16.15 -19.07
N ASN A 18 -13.11 -15.98 -18.18
CA ASN A 18 -11.96 -15.11 -18.38
C ASN A 18 -12.20 -13.58 -18.44
N GLN A 19 -13.34 -13.04 -18.02
CA GLN A 19 -13.62 -11.59 -18.07
C GLN A 19 -12.67 -10.76 -17.16
N ASP A 20 -12.17 -11.35 -16.11
CA ASP A 20 -11.30 -10.66 -15.13
C ASP A 20 -9.84 -10.58 -15.60
N TYR A 21 -9.49 -11.23 -16.72
CA TYR A 21 -8.10 -11.29 -17.22
C TYR A 21 -8.00 -10.66 -18.61
N SER A 22 -7.01 -9.78 -18.77
CA SER A 22 -6.66 -9.27 -20.09
C SER A 22 -5.96 -10.33 -20.94
N VAL A 23 -5.98 -10.17 -22.27
CA VAL A 23 -5.27 -11.03 -23.21
C VAL A 23 -3.77 -11.11 -22.85
N ARG A 24 -3.16 -9.97 -22.45
CA ARG A 24 -1.77 -9.92 -22.00
C ARG A 24 -1.56 -10.85 -20.81
N GLN A 25 -2.39 -10.79 -19.78
CA GLN A 25 -2.25 -11.65 -18.59
C GLN A 25 -2.37 -13.13 -18.90
N LEU A 26 -3.25 -13.50 -19.82
CA LEU A 26 -3.38 -14.90 -20.25
C LEU A 26 -2.14 -15.38 -21.02
N LEU A 27 -1.56 -14.55 -21.90
CA LEU A 27 -0.31 -14.86 -22.60
C LEU A 27 0.86 -14.94 -21.64
N GLU A 28 1.01 -13.99 -20.74
CA GLU A 28 2.04 -13.98 -19.70
C GLU A 28 1.94 -15.20 -18.77
N LEU A 29 0.74 -15.62 -18.42
CA LEU A 29 0.51 -16.84 -17.65
C LEU A 29 1.07 -18.07 -18.35
N GLU A 30 0.88 -18.20 -19.68
CA GLU A 30 1.42 -19.31 -20.46
C GLU A 30 2.94 -19.21 -20.68
N ALA A 31 3.52 -18.01 -20.69
CA ALA A 31 4.95 -17.77 -20.86
C ALA A 31 5.82 -18.23 -19.66
N CYS A 32 5.21 -18.62 -18.53
CA CYS A 32 5.95 -19.03 -17.33
C CYS A 32 6.84 -20.27 -17.58
N THR A 33 8.14 -20.12 -17.40
CA THR A 33 9.16 -21.17 -17.58
C THR A 33 9.38 -22.05 -16.36
N ASN A 34 8.65 -21.81 -15.24
CA ASN A 34 8.80 -22.51 -13.97
C ASN A 34 10.21 -22.41 -13.33
N CYS A 35 10.96 -21.34 -13.57
CA CYS A 35 12.32 -21.10 -13.07
C CYS A 35 12.44 -20.98 -11.53
N ARG A 36 11.35 -20.73 -10.81
CA ARG A 36 11.22 -20.62 -9.33
C ARG A 36 11.79 -19.36 -8.70
N TYR A 37 12.45 -18.44 -9.38
CA TYR A 37 12.98 -17.20 -8.80
C TYR A 37 11.93 -16.42 -7.99
N CYS A 38 10.68 -16.37 -8.48
CA CYS A 38 9.58 -15.77 -7.77
C CYS A 38 9.25 -16.41 -6.41
N ALA A 39 9.57 -17.69 -6.21
CA ALA A 39 9.38 -18.36 -4.92
C ALA A 39 10.51 -18.01 -3.93
N GLU A 40 11.76 -17.91 -4.41
CA GLU A 40 12.93 -17.61 -3.57
C GLU A 40 12.85 -16.22 -2.93
N VAL A 41 12.33 -15.22 -3.66
CA VAL A 41 12.19 -13.85 -3.15
C VAL A 41 10.87 -13.58 -2.43
N CYS A 42 9.95 -14.54 -2.39
CA CYS A 42 8.63 -14.33 -1.83
C CYS A 42 8.69 -14.18 -0.30
N PRO A 43 8.30 -13.01 0.27
CA PRO A 43 8.36 -12.79 1.71
C PRO A 43 7.44 -13.74 2.49
N ALA A 44 6.28 -14.10 1.95
CA ALA A 44 5.36 -15.04 2.58
C ALA A 44 5.93 -16.48 2.62
N VAL A 45 6.54 -16.95 1.53
CA VAL A 45 7.23 -18.26 1.49
C VAL A 45 8.37 -18.29 2.49
N ASN A 46 9.19 -17.24 2.48
CA ASN A 46 10.38 -17.17 3.34
C ASN A 46 10.05 -17.05 4.82
N ALA A 47 8.92 -16.46 5.19
CA ALA A 47 8.47 -16.35 6.57
C ALA A 47 7.79 -17.63 7.06
N ALA A 48 6.84 -18.18 6.29
CA ALA A 48 6.05 -19.34 6.68
C ALA A 48 6.73 -20.69 6.37
N GLN A 49 7.76 -20.71 5.50
CA GLN A 49 8.37 -21.94 4.94
C GLN A 49 7.35 -22.84 4.22
N GLU A 50 6.29 -22.22 3.64
CA GLU A 50 5.21 -22.91 2.93
C GLU A 50 5.31 -22.62 1.41
N GLY A 51 5.73 -23.60 0.61
CA GLY A 51 5.84 -23.46 -0.85
C GLY A 51 4.52 -23.12 -1.56
N LYS A 52 3.37 -23.45 -0.96
CA LYS A 52 2.03 -23.13 -1.47
C LYS A 52 1.76 -21.62 -1.51
N LEU A 53 2.49 -20.80 -0.75
CA LEU A 53 2.40 -19.35 -0.77
C LEU A 53 3.16 -18.69 -1.93
N SER A 54 3.84 -19.46 -2.77
CA SER A 54 4.63 -18.93 -3.88
C SER A 54 3.76 -18.46 -5.05
N ALA A 55 4.29 -17.50 -5.80
CA ALA A 55 3.71 -17.07 -7.07
C ALA A 55 3.55 -18.26 -8.04
N LEU A 56 4.53 -19.15 -8.10
CA LEU A 56 4.49 -20.34 -8.94
C LEU A 56 3.30 -21.26 -8.64
N TYR A 57 3.01 -21.49 -7.35
CA TYR A 57 1.86 -22.29 -6.95
C TYR A 57 0.54 -21.64 -7.38
N ARG A 58 0.41 -20.34 -7.17
CA ARG A 58 -0.78 -19.58 -7.60
C ARG A 58 -0.98 -19.60 -9.11
N MET A 59 0.11 -19.45 -9.88
CA MET A 59 0.05 -19.54 -11.35
C MET A 59 -0.42 -20.90 -11.83
N LYS A 60 0.10 -21.99 -11.24
CA LYS A 60 -0.34 -23.35 -11.57
C LYS A 60 -1.83 -23.54 -11.28
N GLY A 61 -2.28 -23.16 -10.08
CA GLY A 61 -3.69 -23.24 -9.72
C GLY A 61 -4.58 -22.42 -10.65
N LEU A 62 -4.16 -21.20 -11.02
CA LEU A 62 -4.89 -20.38 -11.98
C LEU A 62 -4.98 -21.03 -13.35
N LYS A 63 -3.86 -21.60 -13.89
CA LYS A 63 -3.89 -22.36 -15.15
C LYS A 63 -4.88 -23.52 -15.12
N ASP A 64 -4.92 -24.27 -14.03
CA ASP A 64 -5.81 -25.42 -13.88
C ASP A 64 -7.29 -24.95 -13.84
N ILE A 65 -7.60 -23.87 -13.12
CA ILE A 65 -8.92 -23.25 -13.06
C ILE A 65 -9.36 -22.78 -14.48
N LEU A 66 -8.51 -22.04 -15.19
CA LEU A 66 -8.83 -21.50 -16.50
C LEU A 66 -9.03 -22.61 -17.54
N LYS A 67 -8.21 -23.66 -17.51
CA LYS A 67 -8.39 -24.86 -18.36
C LYS A 67 -9.72 -25.55 -18.08
N GLY A 68 -10.10 -25.66 -16.82
CA GLY A 68 -11.42 -26.20 -16.41
C GLY A 68 -12.59 -25.39 -16.94
N ARG A 69 -12.45 -24.05 -17.06
CA ARG A 69 -13.50 -23.15 -17.55
C ARG A 69 -13.64 -23.12 -19.08
N THR A 70 -12.54 -23.29 -19.85
CA THR A 70 -12.50 -23.01 -21.30
C THR A 70 -12.17 -24.21 -22.19
N GLY A 71 -11.74 -25.35 -21.63
CA GLY A 71 -11.24 -26.48 -22.40
C GLY A 71 -12.29 -27.19 -23.26
N LEU A 72 -11.94 -27.52 -24.52
CA LEU A 72 -12.75 -28.36 -25.44
C LEU A 72 -13.09 -29.73 -24.81
N PHE A 73 -12.23 -30.25 -23.96
CA PHE A 73 -12.39 -31.48 -23.16
C PHE A 73 -13.50 -31.40 -22.12
N ARG A 74 -13.93 -30.20 -21.72
CA ARG A 74 -15.08 -30.02 -20.80
C ARG A 74 -16.35 -30.66 -21.38
N LYS A 75 -16.54 -30.55 -22.71
CA LYS A 75 -17.72 -31.13 -23.39
C LYS A 75 -17.67 -32.66 -23.49
N LEU A 76 -16.46 -33.25 -23.45
CA LEU A 76 -16.27 -34.67 -23.70
C LEU A 76 -16.00 -35.50 -22.43
N LEU A 77 -15.33 -34.96 -21.41
CA LEU A 77 -14.85 -35.70 -20.23
C LEU A 77 -15.42 -35.22 -18.89
N GLY A 78 -16.26 -34.16 -18.89
CA GLY A 78 -16.79 -33.55 -17.66
C GLY A 78 -15.65 -32.96 -16.84
N SER A 79 -15.42 -31.64 -16.87
CA SER A 79 -14.43 -31.03 -15.97
C SER A 79 -14.92 -31.18 -14.54
N LYS A 80 -14.14 -31.82 -13.69
CA LYS A 80 -14.36 -31.84 -12.25
C LYS A 80 -14.00 -30.46 -11.74
N GLU A 81 -15.00 -29.61 -11.47
CA GLU A 81 -14.72 -28.35 -10.79
C GLU A 81 -14.02 -28.64 -9.44
N PRO A 82 -13.10 -27.78 -8.99
CA PRO A 82 -12.49 -27.94 -7.67
C PRO A 82 -13.58 -28.02 -6.59
N SER A 83 -13.40 -28.88 -5.58
CA SER A 83 -14.30 -28.91 -4.43
C SER A 83 -14.21 -27.58 -3.65
N GLU A 84 -15.24 -27.28 -2.85
CA GLU A 84 -15.25 -26.11 -1.97
C GLU A 84 -14.02 -26.06 -1.05
N GLU A 85 -13.54 -27.19 -0.58
CA GLU A 85 -12.31 -27.28 0.21
C GLU A 85 -11.09 -26.89 -0.61
N GLN A 86 -10.98 -27.33 -1.86
CA GLN A 86 -9.90 -26.96 -2.77
C GLN A 86 -9.94 -25.47 -3.10
N TRP A 87 -11.13 -24.91 -3.37
CA TRP A 87 -11.32 -23.48 -3.57
C TRP A 87 -10.88 -22.67 -2.34
N ARG A 88 -11.33 -23.05 -1.15
CA ARG A 88 -10.94 -22.40 0.10
C ARG A 88 -9.43 -22.44 0.32
N ALA A 89 -8.80 -23.60 0.14
CA ALA A 89 -7.35 -23.75 0.27
C ALA A 89 -6.59 -22.91 -0.74
N TYR A 90 -7.02 -22.84 -2.00
CA TYR A 90 -6.40 -22.02 -3.02
C TYR A 90 -6.56 -20.52 -2.74
N SER A 91 -7.78 -20.09 -2.43
CA SER A 91 -8.10 -18.70 -2.08
C SER A 91 -7.24 -18.20 -0.91
N GLN A 92 -7.09 -19.00 0.15
CA GLN A 92 -6.21 -18.66 1.27
C GLN A 92 -4.78 -18.34 0.82
N THR A 93 -4.22 -19.08 -0.15
CA THR A 93 -2.88 -18.77 -0.66
C THR A 93 -2.82 -17.44 -1.39
N VAL A 94 -3.90 -17.08 -2.11
CA VAL A 94 -4.00 -15.83 -2.88
C VAL A 94 -4.09 -14.62 -1.94
N TYR A 95 -4.92 -14.71 -0.88
CA TYR A 95 -5.08 -13.62 0.08
C TYR A 95 -3.94 -13.51 1.11
N ARG A 96 -3.10 -14.53 1.25
CA ARG A 96 -1.85 -14.47 2.03
C ARG A 96 -0.67 -13.88 1.23
N CYS A 97 -0.95 -13.04 0.25
CA CYS A 97 0.02 -12.30 -0.55
C CYS A 97 0.03 -10.83 -0.17
N THR A 98 1.22 -10.27 0.08
CA THR A 98 1.42 -8.85 0.39
C THR A 98 1.28 -7.92 -0.82
N LEU A 99 1.11 -8.45 -2.04
CA LEU A 99 1.11 -7.68 -3.30
C LEU A 99 2.37 -6.81 -3.51
N CYS A 100 3.50 -7.20 -2.91
CA CYS A 100 4.73 -6.38 -2.91
C CYS A 100 5.47 -6.30 -4.25
N GLY A 101 5.13 -7.13 -5.23
CA GLY A 101 5.75 -7.10 -6.56
C GLY A 101 7.14 -7.76 -6.67
N ASN A 102 7.76 -8.26 -5.59
CA ASN A 102 9.08 -8.91 -5.66
C ASN A 102 9.16 -10.04 -6.70
N CYS A 103 8.11 -10.85 -6.78
CA CYS A 103 8.03 -11.94 -7.74
C CYS A 103 8.00 -11.45 -9.20
N GLN A 104 7.44 -10.27 -9.44
CA GLN A 104 7.43 -9.62 -10.76
C GLN A 104 8.81 -9.08 -11.11
N GLU A 105 9.50 -8.43 -10.17
CA GLU A 105 10.80 -7.82 -10.37
C GLU A 105 11.87 -8.83 -10.80
N VAL A 106 11.84 -10.04 -10.25
CA VAL A 106 12.81 -11.09 -10.57
C VAL A 106 12.39 -12.01 -11.71
N CYS A 107 11.25 -11.76 -12.35
CA CYS A 107 10.75 -12.63 -13.39
C CYS A 107 11.53 -12.44 -14.71
N PRO A 108 12.29 -13.44 -15.19
CA PRO A 108 13.14 -13.28 -16.38
C PRO A 108 12.35 -13.11 -17.68
N VAL A 109 11.08 -13.50 -17.69
CA VAL A 109 10.16 -13.32 -18.83
C VAL A 109 9.21 -12.12 -18.65
N GLY A 110 9.39 -11.32 -17.61
CA GLY A 110 8.68 -10.05 -17.42
C GLY A 110 7.19 -10.16 -17.11
N ILE A 111 6.73 -11.25 -16.48
CA ILE A 111 5.31 -11.43 -16.13
C ILE A 111 4.88 -10.38 -15.10
N HIS A 112 3.80 -9.65 -15.37
CA HIS A 112 3.21 -8.64 -14.47
C HIS A 112 2.38 -9.32 -13.36
N LEU A 113 3.10 -10.00 -12.45
CA LEU A 113 2.48 -10.86 -11.44
C LEU A 113 1.60 -10.10 -10.44
N LYS A 114 1.93 -8.84 -10.10
CA LYS A 114 1.09 -8.03 -9.20
C LYS A 114 -0.29 -7.79 -9.82
N ASP A 115 -0.34 -7.40 -11.09
CA ASP A 115 -1.59 -7.19 -11.83
C ASP A 115 -2.40 -8.48 -11.95
N LEU A 116 -1.70 -9.59 -12.21
CA LEU A 116 -2.34 -10.90 -12.31
C LEU A 116 -2.99 -11.32 -10.97
N TRP A 117 -2.35 -11.00 -9.83
CA TRP A 117 -2.93 -11.29 -8.51
C TRP A 117 -4.13 -10.41 -8.19
N LEU A 118 -4.16 -9.17 -8.65
CA LEU A 118 -5.33 -8.30 -8.51
C LEU A 118 -6.52 -8.86 -9.30
N SER A 119 -6.30 -9.24 -10.56
CA SER A 119 -7.31 -9.88 -11.40
C SER A 119 -7.78 -11.22 -10.80
N LEU A 120 -6.88 -12.03 -10.25
CA LEU A 120 -7.22 -13.29 -9.60
C LEU A 120 -8.08 -13.06 -8.33
N ARG A 121 -7.79 -12.03 -7.53
CA ARG A 121 -8.64 -11.69 -6.37
C ARG A 121 -10.03 -11.24 -6.80
N GLN A 122 -10.14 -10.48 -7.90
CA GLN A 122 -11.41 -10.07 -8.48
C GLN A 122 -12.22 -11.28 -9.00
N ASP A 123 -11.57 -12.21 -9.72
CA ASP A 123 -12.20 -13.46 -10.17
C ASP A 123 -12.71 -14.31 -8.99
N LEU A 124 -11.91 -14.44 -7.92
CA LEU A 124 -12.33 -15.12 -6.70
C LEU A 124 -13.53 -14.45 -6.03
N PHE A 125 -13.58 -13.12 -6.05
CA PHE A 125 -14.74 -12.38 -5.55
C PHE A 125 -15.99 -12.63 -6.41
N HIS A 126 -15.89 -12.48 -7.72
CA HIS A 126 -17.01 -12.70 -8.66
C HIS A 126 -17.53 -14.14 -8.64
N SER A 127 -16.65 -15.12 -8.41
CA SER A 127 -17.04 -16.53 -8.33
C SER A 127 -17.49 -16.99 -6.94
N GLY A 128 -17.47 -16.10 -5.93
CA GLY A 128 -17.89 -16.41 -4.57
C GLY A 128 -16.89 -17.24 -3.75
N HIS A 129 -15.63 -17.36 -4.24
CA HIS A 129 -14.57 -18.14 -3.57
C HIS A 129 -13.52 -17.24 -2.87
N HIS A 130 -13.87 -16.01 -2.54
CA HIS A 130 -13.00 -15.08 -1.81
C HIS A 130 -12.88 -15.45 -0.32
N ALA A 131 -11.92 -14.84 0.38
CA ALA A 131 -11.79 -14.99 1.83
C ALA A 131 -12.92 -14.21 2.56
N ASP A 132 -13.44 -14.76 3.66
CA ASP A 132 -14.55 -14.18 4.43
C ASP A 132 -14.33 -12.70 4.83
N LYS A 133 -13.08 -12.33 5.13
CA LYS A 133 -12.73 -10.97 5.53
C LYS A 133 -12.80 -9.92 4.40
N VAL A 134 -12.97 -10.34 3.15
CA VAL A 134 -13.18 -9.43 2.00
C VAL A 134 -14.49 -8.66 2.16
N GLU A 135 -15.55 -9.33 2.63
CA GLU A 135 -16.83 -8.71 2.91
C GLU A 135 -16.70 -7.59 3.94
N LYS A 136 -15.94 -7.83 5.01
CA LYS A 136 -15.70 -6.80 6.04
C LYS A 136 -14.97 -5.57 5.47
N ILE A 137 -14.01 -5.76 4.57
CA ILE A 137 -13.34 -4.63 3.90
C ILE A 137 -14.34 -3.82 3.10
N ARG A 138 -15.21 -4.50 2.32
CA ARG A 138 -16.27 -3.84 1.54
C ARG A 138 -17.21 -3.03 2.43
N ASP A 139 -17.70 -3.66 3.50
CA ASP A 139 -18.72 -3.06 4.36
C ASP A 139 -18.15 -1.86 5.12
N ASN A 140 -16.96 -1.96 5.71
CA ASN A 140 -16.29 -0.83 6.36
C ASN A 140 -16.14 0.37 5.39
N LEU A 141 -15.69 0.11 4.16
CA LEU A 141 -15.48 1.17 3.18
C LEU A 141 -16.79 1.77 2.69
N ARG A 142 -17.83 0.97 2.53
CA ARG A 142 -19.14 1.45 2.11
C ARG A 142 -19.82 2.31 3.20
N GLU A 143 -19.68 1.93 4.46
CA GLU A 143 -20.39 2.54 5.57
C GLU A 143 -19.65 3.75 6.16
N SER A 144 -18.33 3.62 6.37
CA SER A 144 -17.50 4.65 7.03
C SER A 144 -16.49 5.33 6.10
N HIS A 145 -16.45 4.98 4.81
CA HIS A 145 -15.52 5.52 3.82
C HIS A 145 -14.02 5.34 4.18
N ASN A 146 -13.71 4.52 5.18
CA ASN A 146 -12.36 4.16 5.59
C ASN A 146 -12.26 2.67 5.98
N VAL A 147 -11.03 2.11 5.94
CA VAL A 147 -10.82 0.67 6.17
C VAL A 147 -10.95 0.26 7.63
N PHE A 148 -10.90 1.21 8.57
CA PHE A 148 -10.94 0.96 10.01
C PHE A 148 -12.37 0.93 10.56
N ALA A 149 -13.36 1.41 9.81
CA ALA A 149 -14.75 1.62 10.24
C ALA A 149 -14.89 2.67 11.37
N GLU A 150 -13.95 3.60 11.41
CA GLU A 150 -14.00 4.76 12.33
C GLU A 150 -14.90 5.85 11.75
N ASP A 151 -15.31 6.81 12.59
CA ASP A 151 -16.05 7.98 12.13
C ASP A 151 -15.16 8.85 11.22
N ASN A 152 -15.70 9.27 10.08
CA ASN A 152 -14.94 10.07 9.15
C ASN A 152 -14.77 11.52 9.62
N GLU A 153 -15.60 12.00 10.55
CA GLU A 153 -15.45 13.29 11.22
C GLU A 153 -14.14 13.35 12.04
N GLU A 154 -13.72 12.23 12.65
CA GLU A 154 -12.47 12.11 13.43
C GLU A 154 -11.19 12.05 12.58
N ARG A 155 -11.31 12.10 11.23
CA ARG A 155 -10.16 11.90 10.33
C ARG A 155 -9.04 12.92 10.51
N ALA A 156 -9.34 14.10 11.00
CA ALA A 156 -8.38 15.18 11.23
C ALA A 156 -8.02 15.40 12.72
N ASP A 157 -8.47 14.57 13.67
CA ASP A 157 -8.21 14.73 15.11
C ASP A 157 -6.72 14.78 15.46
N TRP A 158 -5.86 14.13 14.67
CA TRP A 158 -4.41 14.21 14.83
C TRP A 158 -3.85 15.64 14.75
N VAL A 159 -4.63 16.61 14.23
CA VAL A 159 -4.23 18.04 14.16
C VAL A 159 -4.07 18.62 15.57
N GLU A 160 -4.78 18.12 16.57
CA GLU A 160 -4.63 18.55 17.96
C GLU A 160 -3.21 18.32 18.51
N ASP A 161 -2.48 17.35 17.95
CA ASP A 161 -1.09 17.06 18.30
C ASP A 161 -0.07 17.94 17.56
N VAL A 162 -0.52 18.79 16.62
CA VAL A 162 0.36 19.71 15.89
C VAL A 162 0.62 20.92 16.74
N ARG A 163 1.91 21.24 16.99
CA ARG A 163 2.28 22.42 17.75
C ARG A 163 1.91 23.68 16.97
N ASP A 164 1.26 24.63 17.68
CA ASP A 164 0.89 25.93 17.13
C ASP A 164 -0.02 25.77 15.88
N ALA A 165 -0.86 24.73 15.84
CA ALA A 165 -1.83 24.54 14.79
C ALA A 165 -2.75 25.77 14.69
N PRO A 166 -3.08 26.23 13.48
CA PRO A 166 -4.02 27.34 13.32
C PRO A 166 -5.44 26.94 13.77
N ASP A 167 -6.23 27.90 14.24
CA ASP A 167 -7.60 27.67 14.75
C ASP A 167 -8.50 26.89 13.76
N HIS A 168 -8.26 27.05 12.46
CA HIS A 168 -8.99 26.31 11.42
C HIS A 168 -8.47 24.87 11.17
N GLY A 169 -7.53 24.36 11.96
CA GLY A 169 -7.02 22.99 11.85
C GLY A 169 -6.47 22.62 10.47
N PHE A 170 -5.91 23.56 9.70
CA PHE A 170 -5.51 23.39 8.30
C PHE A 170 -6.66 23.10 7.32
N LEU A 171 -7.91 23.31 7.73
CA LEU A 171 -9.10 23.12 6.89
C LEU A 171 -9.48 24.42 6.18
N LYS A 172 -8.72 24.81 5.15
CA LYS A 172 -8.97 26.01 4.34
C LYS A 172 -10.00 25.72 3.25
N GLU A 173 -10.74 26.77 2.84
CA GLU A 173 -11.64 26.65 1.66
C GLU A 173 -10.83 26.46 0.37
N LYS A 174 -9.71 27.15 0.23
CA LYS A 174 -8.81 27.13 -0.93
C LYS A 174 -7.35 27.04 -0.48
N ALA A 175 -6.55 26.30 -1.22
CA ALA A 175 -5.09 26.27 -1.07
C ALA A 175 -4.42 25.79 -2.35
N GLU A 176 -3.15 26.09 -2.54
CA GLU A 176 -2.39 25.59 -3.69
C GLU A 176 -2.15 24.07 -3.62
N VAL A 177 -2.06 23.53 -2.40
CA VAL A 177 -1.72 22.13 -2.15
C VAL A 177 -2.76 21.48 -1.24
N VAL A 178 -3.21 20.28 -1.62
CA VAL A 178 -3.95 19.39 -0.72
C VAL A 178 -2.99 18.36 -0.15
N TYR A 179 -2.94 18.21 1.17
CA TYR A 179 -2.33 17.05 1.79
C TYR A 179 -3.39 15.98 2.01
N PHE A 180 -3.30 14.89 1.22
CA PHE A 180 -4.14 13.71 1.35
C PHE A 180 -3.57 12.80 2.44
N THR A 181 -4.22 12.75 3.60
CA THR A 181 -3.69 12.11 4.83
C THR A 181 -3.61 10.59 4.70
N GLY A 182 -4.68 9.96 4.18
CA GLY A 182 -4.81 8.51 4.09
C GLY A 182 -5.25 7.86 5.40
N CYS A 183 -5.99 6.74 5.31
CA CYS A 183 -6.65 6.12 6.46
C CYS A 183 -5.69 5.68 7.58
N VAL A 184 -4.50 5.13 7.24
CA VAL A 184 -3.58 4.62 8.26
C VAL A 184 -3.04 5.73 9.16
N ALA A 185 -2.69 6.87 8.57
CA ALA A 185 -2.19 8.02 9.33
C ALA A 185 -3.31 8.75 10.09
N ALA A 186 -4.54 8.75 9.55
CA ALA A 186 -5.68 9.37 10.21
C ALA A 186 -6.08 8.63 11.50
N TYR A 187 -6.19 7.30 11.45
CA TYR A 187 -6.85 6.53 12.52
C TYR A 187 -5.94 5.63 13.34
N PHE A 188 -4.71 5.38 12.91
CA PHE A 188 -3.82 4.49 13.67
C PHE A 188 -2.84 5.28 14.54
N PRO A 189 -2.93 5.23 15.89
CA PRO A 189 -2.20 6.12 16.77
C PRO A 189 -0.68 6.16 16.57
N LEU A 190 -0.06 5.02 16.23
CA LEU A 190 1.38 4.97 15.97
C LEU A 190 1.78 5.66 14.66
N ALA A 191 0.85 5.83 13.73
CA ALA A 191 1.07 6.48 12.44
C ALA A 191 0.65 7.96 12.44
N GLN A 192 -0.16 8.44 13.38
CA GLN A 192 -0.60 9.83 13.47
C GLN A 192 0.55 10.83 13.63
N LYS A 193 1.69 10.38 14.14
CA LYS A 193 2.92 11.20 14.18
C LYS A 193 3.46 11.57 12.79
N ILE A 194 3.02 10.89 11.73
CA ILE A 194 3.44 11.15 10.34
C ILE A 194 2.78 12.43 9.80
N PRO A 195 1.43 12.54 9.81
CA PRO A 195 0.78 13.76 9.35
C PRO A 195 1.09 14.96 10.23
N VAL A 196 1.20 14.79 11.56
CA VAL A 196 1.69 15.85 12.46
C VAL A 196 3.06 16.36 12.01
N ALA A 197 4.01 15.47 11.75
CA ALA A 197 5.34 15.87 11.30
C ALA A 197 5.31 16.57 9.94
N LEU A 198 4.53 16.08 8.98
CA LEU A 198 4.44 16.69 7.66
C LEU A 198 3.77 18.06 7.74
N ALA A 199 2.69 18.22 8.49
CA ALA A 199 2.04 19.52 8.66
C ALA A 199 2.98 20.58 9.25
N GLU A 200 3.73 20.24 10.32
CA GLU A 200 4.73 21.16 10.90
C GLU A 200 5.85 21.53 9.91
N ILE A 201 6.27 20.59 9.05
CA ILE A 201 7.28 20.88 8.01
C ILE A 201 6.71 21.80 6.94
N LEU A 202 5.48 21.54 6.47
CA LEU A 202 4.83 22.36 5.44
C LEU A 202 4.62 23.79 5.94
N GLU A 203 4.15 23.98 7.17
CA GLU A 203 4.02 25.29 7.83
C GLU A 203 5.38 26.00 7.92
N ALA A 204 6.40 25.33 8.49
CA ALA A 204 7.74 25.90 8.65
C ALA A 204 8.39 26.25 7.30
N SER A 205 8.00 25.57 6.22
CA SER A 205 8.45 25.82 4.87
C SER A 205 7.61 26.83 4.11
N GLY A 206 6.58 27.44 4.73
CA GLY A 206 5.69 28.43 4.11
C GLY A 206 4.90 27.87 2.91
N VAL A 207 4.48 26.61 2.98
CA VAL A 207 3.64 25.98 1.94
C VAL A 207 2.18 26.31 2.19
N ASP A 208 1.49 26.85 1.19
CA ASP A 208 0.04 27.03 1.26
C ASP A 208 -0.66 25.71 1.01
N PHE A 209 -1.06 25.02 2.10
CA PHE A 209 -1.71 23.72 2.04
C PHE A 209 -3.02 23.67 2.84
N THR A 210 -3.85 22.67 2.52
CA THR A 210 -5.07 22.34 3.24
C THR A 210 -5.24 20.82 3.36
N LEU A 211 -6.00 20.41 4.36
CA LEU A 211 -6.53 19.05 4.50
C LEU A 211 -7.92 18.96 3.86
N LEU A 212 -8.37 17.73 3.61
CA LEU A 212 -9.76 17.48 3.24
C LEU A 212 -10.63 17.21 4.48
N GLY A 213 -10.03 16.79 5.61
CA GLY A 213 -10.76 16.46 6.83
C GLY A 213 -11.78 15.34 6.60
N GLU A 214 -13.00 15.51 7.08
CA GLU A 214 -14.10 14.56 6.90
C GLU A 214 -14.48 14.30 5.43
N GLU A 215 -14.15 15.24 4.53
CA GLU A 215 -14.37 15.08 3.09
C GLU A 215 -13.38 14.09 2.44
N GLU A 216 -12.33 13.66 3.13
CA GLU A 216 -11.38 12.68 2.59
C GLU A 216 -11.92 11.26 2.77
N TRP A 217 -12.19 10.56 1.68
CA TRP A 217 -12.48 9.14 1.69
C TRP A 217 -11.22 8.31 1.46
N CYS A 218 -11.29 7.00 1.75
CA CYS A 218 -10.20 6.09 1.42
C CYS A 218 -9.80 6.21 -0.05
N CYS A 219 -8.51 6.10 -0.35
CA CYS A 219 -8.03 6.13 -1.73
C CYS A 219 -8.50 4.96 -2.60
N GLY A 220 -9.08 3.90 -2.00
CA GLY A 220 -9.54 2.70 -2.70
C GLY A 220 -8.52 1.55 -2.76
N PHE A 221 -7.28 1.74 -2.29
CA PHE A 221 -6.27 0.67 -2.30
C PHE A 221 -6.73 -0.63 -1.62
N PRO A 222 -7.39 -0.61 -0.44
CA PRO A 222 -7.90 -1.83 0.19
C PRO A 222 -8.97 -2.55 -0.65
N LEU A 223 -9.81 -1.82 -1.39
CA LEU A 223 -10.79 -2.39 -2.33
C LEU A 223 -10.07 -3.13 -3.45
N LEU A 224 -9.15 -2.44 -4.13
CA LEU A 224 -8.38 -3.05 -5.21
C LEU A 224 -7.62 -4.28 -4.72
N GLY A 225 -6.94 -4.14 -3.57
CA GLY A 225 -6.21 -5.23 -2.93
C GLY A 225 -7.07 -6.39 -2.44
N ALA A 226 -8.38 -6.21 -2.27
CA ALA A 226 -9.33 -7.25 -1.91
C ALA A 226 -9.99 -7.95 -3.13
N GLY A 227 -9.83 -7.39 -4.34
CA GLY A 227 -10.51 -7.85 -5.55
C GLY A 227 -11.89 -7.19 -5.75
N LEU A 228 -12.10 -6.04 -5.12
CA LEU A 228 -13.36 -5.28 -5.11
C LEU A 228 -13.28 -4.06 -6.03
N LYS A 229 -12.65 -4.22 -7.21
CA LYS A 229 -12.44 -3.12 -8.16
C LYS A 229 -13.73 -2.42 -8.57
N ASP A 230 -14.83 -3.16 -8.69
CA ASP A 230 -16.13 -2.62 -9.09
C ASP A 230 -16.71 -1.60 -8.11
N PHE A 231 -16.20 -1.57 -6.87
CA PHE A 231 -16.60 -0.62 -5.84
C PHE A 231 -15.72 0.64 -5.79
N LEU A 232 -14.75 0.78 -6.69
CA LEU A 232 -13.74 1.84 -6.62
C LEU A 232 -14.26 3.20 -7.12
N GLU A 233 -15.11 3.22 -8.15
CA GLU A 233 -15.52 4.45 -8.86
C GLU A 233 -16.07 5.54 -7.93
N PRO A 234 -16.97 5.26 -6.95
CA PRO A 234 -17.49 6.29 -6.06
C PRO A 234 -16.40 6.99 -5.25
N PHE A 235 -15.36 6.24 -4.80
CA PHE A 235 -14.23 6.79 -4.05
C PHE A 235 -13.36 7.71 -4.91
N VAL A 236 -13.10 7.29 -6.15
CA VAL A 236 -12.34 8.09 -7.12
C VAL A 236 -13.04 9.41 -7.39
N LYS A 237 -14.35 9.35 -7.71
CA LYS A 237 -15.15 10.53 -8.02
C LYS A 237 -15.22 11.48 -6.83
N HIS A 238 -15.55 10.97 -5.64
CA HIS A 238 -15.68 11.79 -4.43
C HIS A 238 -14.38 12.51 -4.07
N ASN A 239 -13.26 11.79 -3.96
CA ASN A 239 -11.99 12.39 -3.59
C ASN A 239 -11.49 13.41 -4.64
N LEU A 240 -11.71 13.13 -5.92
CA LEU A 240 -11.35 14.07 -6.98
C LEU A 240 -12.14 15.36 -6.88
N GLU A 241 -13.45 15.26 -6.63
CA GLU A 241 -14.33 16.41 -6.43
C GLU A 241 -13.95 17.20 -5.15
N ALA A 242 -13.59 16.52 -4.07
CA ALA A 242 -13.13 17.16 -2.84
C ALA A 242 -11.85 17.99 -3.08
N VAL A 243 -10.88 17.42 -3.79
CA VAL A 243 -9.64 18.16 -4.16
C VAL A 243 -9.94 19.32 -5.08
N ARG A 244 -10.82 19.16 -6.09
CA ARG A 244 -11.24 20.25 -6.99
C ARG A 244 -11.90 21.40 -6.23
N ARG A 245 -12.75 21.12 -5.24
CA ARG A 245 -13.39 22.15 -4.42
C ARG A 245 -12.37 23.01 -3.69
N LYS A 246 -11.21 22.46 -3.27
CA LYS A 246 -10.10 23.21 -2.65
C LYS A 246 -9.34 24.09 -3.65
N GLY A 247 -9.57 23.95 -4.95
CA GLY A 247 -8.86 24.69 -6.00
C GLY A 247 -7.37 24.36 -6.09
N ALA A 248 -6.95 23.26 -5.51
CA ALA A 248 -5.57 22.85 -5.42
C ALA A 248 -5.01 22.43 -6.78
N LYS A 249 -3.77 22.85 -7.05
CA LYS A 249 -3.01 22.45 -8.24
C LYS A 249 -2.20 21.17 -8.00
N LYS A 250 -1.95 20.86 -6.72
CA LYS A 250 -1.09 19.75 -6.31
C LYS A 250 -1.71 18.98 -5.13
N ALA A 251 -1.57 17.66 -5.15
CA ALA A 251 -1.90 16.78 -4.02
C ALA A 251 -0.64 16.05 -3.54
N ILE A 252 -0.37 16.10 -2.23
CA ILE A 252 0.77 15.44 -1.58
C ILE A 252 0.29 14.22 -0.81
N PHE A 253 1.05 13.13 -0.89
CA PHE A 253 0.75 11.86 -0.25
C PHE A 253 1.95 11.38 0.57
N ALA A 254 1.75 11.13 1.88
CA ALA A 254 2.75 10.43 2.70
C ALA A 254 2.57 8.89 2.63
N CYS A 255 1.50 8.42 2.00
CA CYS A 255 1.23 7.01 1.80
C CYS A 255 1.51 6.60 0.34
N PRO A 256 2.48 5.71 0.07
CA PRO A 256 2.77 5.25 -1.29
C PRO A 256 1.61 4.56 -1.98
N SER A 257 0.79 3.81 -1.22
CA SER A 257 -0.37 3.13 -1.78
C SER A 257 -1.44 4.13 -2.22
N CYS A 258 -1.67 5.22 -1.45
CA CYS A 258 -2.54 6.31 -1.88
C CYS A 258 -1.98 7.01 -3.11
N PHE A 259 -0.68 7.34 -3.12
CA PHE A 259 0.01 7.94 -4.25
C PHE A 259 -0.12 7.08 -5.52
N GLN A 260 0.14 5.75 -5.41
CA GLN A 260 0.03 4.84 -6.54
C GLN A 260 -1.42 4.73 -7.04
N MET A 261 -2.42 4.65 -6.14
CA MET A 261 -3.83 4.64 -6.50
C MET A 261 -4.21 5.87 -7.32
N TRP A 262 -3.79 7.07 -6.88
CA TRP A 262 -4.05 8.30 -7.62
C TRP A 262 -3.34 8.32 -8.97
N LYS A 263 -2.11 7.82 -9.05
CA LYS A 263 -1.33 7.73 -10.29
C LYS A 263 -1.94 6.80 -11.34
N GLU A 264 -2.53 5.68 -10.93
CA GLU A 264 -2.97 4.60 -11.81
C GLU A 264 -4.49 4.57 -12.07
N HIS A 265 -5.29 5.07 -11.11
CA HIS A 265 -6.74 4.89 -11.15
C HIS A 265 -7.54 6.19 -11.08
N TYR A 266 -6.91 7.33 -10.80
CA TYR A 266 -7.57 8.63 -10.79
C TYR A 266 -7.28 9.41 -12.07
N PRO A 267 -8.22 10.24 -12.57
CA PRO A 267 -7.96 11.17 -13.66
C PRO A 267 -6.79 12.12 -13.34
N ARG A 268 -5.94 12.40 -14.33
CA ARG A 268 -4.78 13.28 -14.17
C ARG A 268 -5.17 14.75 -14.24
N GLU A 269 -5.87 15.25 -13.25
CA GLU A 269 -6.38 16.63 -13.22
C GLU A 269 -5.61 17.52 -12.26
N VAL A 270 -4.88 16.94 -11.34
CA VAL A 270 -4.05 17.61 -10.36
C VAL A 270 -2.66 16.96 -10.37
N GLU A 271 -1.64 17.74 -10.16
CA GLU A 271 -0.28 17.22 -9.98
C GLU A 271 -0.23 16.40 -8.69
N ILE A 272 0.23 15.17 -8.77
CA ILE A 272 0.38 14.29 -7.61
C ILE A 272 1.84 14.07 -7.30
N VAL A 273 2.22 14.20 -6.01
CA VAL A 273 3.60 14.10 -5.56
C VAL A 273 3.66 13.27 -4.27
N HIS A 274 4.59 12.35 -4.17
CA HIS A 274 4.85 11.69 -2.90
C HIS A 274 5.60 12.62 -1.94
N ALA A 275 5.28 12.56 -0.64
CA ALA A 275 5.88 13.45 0.37
C ALA A 275 7.43 13.46 0.34
N SER A 276 8.08 12.32 0.05
CA SER A 276 9.55 12.27 -0.04
C SER A 276 10.11 13.08 -1.22
N GLU A 277 9.43 13.13 -2.36
CA GLU A 277 9.83 13.93 -3.51
C GLU A 277 9.56 15.41 -3.25
N PHE A 278 8.43 15.72 -2.62
CA PHE A 278 8.11 17.08 -2.21
C PHE A 278 9.09 17.62 -1.17
N LEU A 279 9.43 16.82 -0.15
CA LEU A 279 10.46 17.18 0.84
C LEU A 279 11.82 17.41 0.18
N MET A 280 12.20 16.56 -0.78
CA MET A 280 13.45 16.76 -1.52
C MET A 280 13.46 18.12 -2.23
N SER A 281 12.36 18.51 -2.90
CA SER A 281 12.29 19.84 -3.56
C SER A 281 12.40 20.99 -2.55
N LEU A 282 11.70 20.90 -1.40
CA LEU A 282 11.80 21.92 -0.35
C LEU A 282 13.22 22.04 0.24
N VAL A 283 13.92 20.90 0.38
CA VAL A 283 15.32 20.89 0.84
C VAL A 283 16.25 21.54 -0.20
N GLN A 284 16.09 21.21 -1.48
CA GLN A 284 16.88 21.79 -2.58
C GLN A 284 16.66 23.31 -2.71
N ASP A 285 15.43 23.78 -2.46
CA ASP A 285 15.07 25.20 -2.45
C ASP A 285 15.53 25.92 -1.17
N GLY A 286 16.19 25.23 -0.22
CA GLY A 286 16.64 25.79 1.05
C GLY A 286 15.53 26.17 2.03
N ARG A 287 14.32 25.67 1.82
CA ARG A 287 13.12 25.99 2.61
C ARG A 287 12.98 25.13 3.89
N VAL A 288 13.82 24.10 4.05
CA VAL A 288 13.86 23.24 5.24
C VAL A 288 15.20 23.42 5.96
N PRO A 289 15.32 24.35 6.93
CA PRO A 289 16.54 24.56 7.67
C PRO A 289 16.79 23.41 8.66
N PHE A 290 17.92 22.72 8.53
CA PHE A 290 18.30 21.63 9.42
C PHE A 290 19.22 22.06 10.55
N LYS A 291 19.01 21.49 11.74
CA LYS A 291 20.02 21.40 12.81
C LYS A 291 20.73 20.04 12.71
N PRO A 292 21.99 19.93 13.16
CA PRO A 292 22.70 18.66 13.19
C PRO A 292 21.95 17.60 14.04
N LEU A 293 21.95 16.36 13.55
CA LEU A 293 21.37 15.21 14.24
C LEU A 293 22.34 14.04 14.14
N ASP A 294 23.02 13.71 15.24
CA ASP A 294 23.93 12.55 15.28
C ASP A 294 23.12 11.25 15.37
N LEU A 295 22.88 10.63 14.21
CA LEU A 295 22.04 9.44 14.11
C LEU A 295 22.48 8.56 12.94
N THR A 296 22.63 7.25 13.19
CA THR A 296 22.79 6.25 12.14
C THR A 296 21.44 5.62 11.82
N VAL A 297 21.03 5.72 10.56
CA VAL A 297 19.75 5.21 10.07
C VAL A 297 19.95 4.22 8.94
N THR A 298 19.00 3.29 8.76
CA THR A 298 18.87 2.52 7.54
C THR A 298 17.54 2.87 6.86
N TYR A 299 17.44 2.67 5.53
CA TYR A 299 16.23 3.00 4.79
C TYR A 299 15.54 1.73 4.25
N HIS A 300 14.26 1.59 4.59
CA HIS A 300 13.38 0.59 4.01
C HIS A 300 12.62 1.18 2.83
N ASP A 301 12.86 0.67 1.61
CA ASP A 301 12.12 1.06 0.41
C ASP A 301 10.70 0.45 0.42
N PRO A 302 9.63 1.25 0.55
CA PRO A 302 8.27 0.74 0.47
C PRO A 302 7.98 0.18 -0.93
N CYS A 303 7.30 -0.96 -1.00
CA CYS A 303 7.09 -1.64 -2.27
C CYS A 303 6.32 -0.80 -3.30
N ASP A 304 5.28 -0.08 -2.89
CA ASP A 304 4.48 0.74 -3.79
C ASP A 304 5.21 2.02 -4.21
N LEU A 305 6.09 2.60 -3.35
CA LEU A 305 6.92 3.74 -3.72
C LEU A 305 8.09 3.32 -4.63
N GLY A 306 8.88 2.33 -4.19
CA GLY A 306 10.06 1.88 -4.91
C GLY A 306 9.69 1.12 -6.18
N ARG A 307 9.22 -0.13 -6.08
CA ARG A 307 8.88 -0.95 -7.25
C ARG A 307 7.68 -0.42 -8.03
N GLY A 308 6.66 0.09 -7.34
CA GLY A 308 5.45 0.61 -7.98
C GLY A 308 5.68 1.93 -8.70
N ALA A 309 6.20 2.93 -8.00
CA ALA A 309 6.37 4.30 -8.54
C ALA A 309 7.78 4.60 -9.05
N ARG A 310 8.77 3.73 -8.81
CA ARG A 310 10.21 3.89 -9.16
C ARG A 310 10.90 5.08 -8.45
N VAL A 311 10.40 5.45 -7.26
CA VAL A 311 11.00 6.51 -6.44
C VAL A 311 11.95 5.86 -5.42
N PHE A 312 13.26 5.98 -5.65
CA PHE A 312 14.32 5.41 -4.81
C PHE A 312 15.27 6.45 -4.24
N ASP A 313 15.55 7.49 -5.01
CA ASP A 313 16.62 8.46 -4.70
C ASP A 313 16.12 9.59 -3.81
N ALA A 314 14.95 10.14 -4.05
CA ALA A 314 14.41 11.27 -3.30
C ALA A 314 14.43 11.06 -1.77
N PRO A 315 13.99 9.91 -1.19
CA PRO A 315 14.10 9.70 0.24
C PRO A 315 15.56 9.68 0.75
N ARG A 316 16.48 9.13 -0.04
CA ARG A 316 17.90 9.04 0.29
C ARG A 316 18.58 10.41 0.28
N GLU A 317 18.24 11.24 -0.68
CA GLU A 317 18.74 12.62 -0.77
C GLU A 317 18.26 13.46 0.41
N VAL A 318 16.98 13.35 0.80
CA VAL A 318 16.46 14.01 1.99
C VAL A 318 17.22 13.56 3.25
N ILE A 319 17.44 12.24 3.44
CA ILE A 319 18.17 11.71 4.60
C ILE A 319 19.61 12.25 4.63
N ARG A 320 20.31 12.22 3.49
CA ARG A 320 21.71 12.68 3.39
C ARG A 320 21.87 14.19 3.55
N SER A 321 20.82 14.97 3.28
CA SER A 321 20.84 16.42 3.47
C SER A 321 20.79 16.85 4.93
N ILE A 322 20.45 15.95 5.85
CA ILE A 322 20.41 16.25 7.29
C ILE A 322 21.82 16.14 7.86
N PRO A 323 22.43 17.24 8.36
CA PRO A 323 23.78 17.20 8.90
C PRO A 323 23.92 16.22 10.08
N GLY A 324 24.95 15.36 10.06
CA GLY A 324 25.23 14.38 11.11
C GLY A 324 24.44 13.06 10.98
N VAL A 325 23.45 12.97 10.11
CA VAL A 325 22.76 11.70 9.84
C VAL A 325 23.59 10.82 8.89
N ARG A 326 23.84 9.61 9.30
CA ARG A 326 24.56 8.61 8.53
C ARG A 326 23.56 7.53 8.01
N LEU A 327 23.40 7.45 6.70
CA LEU A 327 22.60 6.40 6.05
C LEU A 327 23.47 5.16 5.80
N VAL A 328 23.04 4.02 6.33
CA VAL A 328 23.57 2.68 6.04
C VAL A 328 22.50 1.90 5.30
N GLU A 329 22.80 1.46 4.08
CA GLU A 329 21.81 0.76 3.25
C GLU A 329 21.54 -0.66 3.80
N LEU A 330 20.29 -1.12 3.63
CA LEU A 330 19.96 -2.52 3.84
C LEU A 330 20.70 -3.40 2.80
N PRO A 331 21.09 -4.64 3.13
CA PRO A 331 21.69 -5.57 2.16
C PRO A 331 20.83 -5.77 0.91
N ARG A 332 19.49 -5.78 1.09
CA ARG A 332 18.52 -5.79 0.01
C ARG A 332 17.72 -4.49 0.07
N ASN A 333 18.05 -3.59 -0.82
CA ASN A 333 17.46 -2.26 -0.93
C ASN A 333 16.92 -2.00 -2.34
N ARG A 334 16.33 -0.85 -2.57
CA ARG A 334 15.74 -0.41 -3.85
C ARG A 334 14.74 -1.46 -4.37
N GLU A 335 14.84 -1.85 -5.65
CA GLU A 335 13.98 -2.85 -6.28
C GLU A 335 14.04 -4.22 -5.58
N ASN A 336 15.16 -4.57 -4.97
CA ASN A 336 15.36 -5.83 -4.26
C ASN A 336 14.88 -5.81 -2.80
N CYS A 337 14.37 -4.68 -2.31
CA CYS A 337 13.96 -4.53 -0.92
C CYS A 337 12.88 -5.55 -0.54
N GLN A 338 13.10 -6.23 0.59
CA GLN A 338 12.11 -7.17 1.12
C GLN A 338 10.92 -6.43 1.74
N CYS A 339 9.73 -7.02 1.61
CA CYS A 339 8.49 -6.44 2.12
C CYS A 339 8.49 -6.32 3.65
N CYS A 340 7.82 -5.29 4.17
CA CYS A 340 7.57 -5.11 5.60
C CYS A 340 6.49 -6.04 6.18
N GLY A 341 5.67 -6.67 5.32
CA GLY A 341 4.56 -7.54 5.73
C GLY A 341 3.17 -6.88 5.75
N GLY A 342 3.07 -5.55 5.65
CA GLY A 342 1.81 -4.82 5.84
C GLY A 342 0.92 -4.67 4.61
N GLY A 343 1.42 -4.98 3.40
CA GLY A 343 0.70 -4.75 2.15
C GLY A 343 -0.36 -5.81 1.83
N GLY A 344 -1.16 -5.58 0.78
CA GLY A 344 -2.10 -6.53 0.21
C GLY A 344 -3.21 -7.00 1.14
N ASN A 345 -3.58 -6.18 2.13
CA ASN A 345 -4.51 -6.52 3.21
C ASN A 345 -4.05 -7.69 4.11
N LEU A 346 -2.76 -8.09 4.03
CA LEU A 346 -2.28 -9.29 4.74
C LEU A 346 -2.45 -9.20 6.25
N GLU A 347 -2.25 -8.01 6.85
CA GLU A 347 -2.37 -7.82 8.28
C GLU A 347 -3.78 -8.16 8.79
N MET A 348 -4.81 -7.88 8.00
CA MET A 348 -6.18 -8.30 8.28
C MET A 348 -6.39 -9.79 8.00
N MET A 349 -5.87 -10.31 6.87
CA MET A 349 -6.10 -11.68 6.41
C MET A 349 -5.36 -12.71 7.28
N ASP A 350 -4.07 -12.48 7.54
CA ASP A 350 -3.19 -13.34 8.34
C ASP A 350 -2.19 -12.50 9.15
N PRO A 351 -2.60 -11.98 10.33
CA PRO A 351 -1.76 -11.12 11.16
C PRO A 351 -0.49 -11.83 11.66
N LYS A 352 -0.52 -13.17 11.81
CA LYS A 352 0.64 -13.93 12.21
C LYS A 352 1.70 -13.93 11.10
N LEU A 353 1.32 -14.24 9.87
CA LEU A 353 2.24 -14.20 8.74
C LEU A 353 2.77 -12.78 8.49
N SER A 354 1.93 -11.76 8.62
CA SER A 354 2.36 -10.36 8.55
C SER A 354 3.47 -10.05 9.57
N SER A 355 3.29 -10.48 10.81
CA SER A 355 4.26 -10.32 11.91
C SER A 355 5.57 -11.07 11.63
N GLU A 356 5.51 -12.29 11.11
CA GLU A 356 6.72 -13.07 10.78
C GLU A 356 7.52 -12.43 9.61
N ILE A 357 6.83 -11.84 8.64
CA ILE A 357 7.50 -11.07 7.58
C ILE A 357 8.16 -9.81 8.17
N ALA A 358 7.46 -9.08 9.05
CA ALA A 358 7.99 -7.90 9.73
C ALA A 358 9.23 -8.24 10.58
N LYS A 359 9.21 -9.39 11.28
CA LYS A 359 10.37 -9.91 12.01
C LYS A 359 11.61 -9.96 11.13
N ARG A 360 11.49 -10.60 9.97
CA ARG A 360 12.63 -10.76 9.05
C ARG A 360 13.18 -9.41 8.57
N LYS A 361 12.30 -8.40 8.38
CA LYS A 361 12.72 -7.05 8.01
C LYS A 361 13.43 -6.35 9.17
N ILE A 362 12.95 -6.49 10.38
CA ILE A 362 13.59 -5.95 11.59
C ILE A 362 14.96 -6.61 11.81
N ASP A 363 15.05 -7.95 11.68
CA ASP A 363 16.32 -8.69 11.81
C ASP A 363 17.36 -8.22 10.77
N GLU A 364 16.92 -8.00 9.50
CA GLU A 364 17.77 -7.47 8.43
C GLU A 364 18.32 -6.07 8.77
N ALA A 365 17.45 -5.21 9.33
CA ALA A 365 17.83 -3.86 9.72
C ALA A 365 18.77 -3.82 10.92
N LEU A 366 18.54 -4.66 11.93
CA LEU A 366 19.45 -4.82 13.09
C LEU A 366 20.84 -5.23 12.64
N GLY A 367 20.96 -6.07 11.61
CA GLY A 367 22.23 -6.47 11.02
C GLY A 367 23.05 -5.33 10.41
N THR A 368 22.45 -4.15 10.16
CA THR A 368 23.19 -2.96 9.67
C THR A 368 23.87 -2.15 10.75
N GLY A 369 23.53 -2.39 12.01
CA GLY A 369 23.99 -1.57 13.15
C GLY A 369 23.29 -0.19 13.24
N ALA A 370 22.26 0.07 12.43
CA ALA A 370 21.50 1.31 12.51
C ALA A 370 20.58 1.32 13.74
N ALA A 371 20.45 2.47 14.38
CA ALA A 371 19.54 2.66 15.51
C ALA A 371 18.08 2.84 15.05
N VAL A 372 17.87 3.26 13.82
CA VAL A 372 16.56 3.63 13.26
C VAL A 372 16.36 3.06 11.87
N ILE A 373 15.17 2.51 11.64
CA ILE A 373 14.66 2.26 10.28
C ILE A 373 13.83 3.48 9.86
N VAL A 374 14.27 4.16 8.82
CA VAL A 374 13.47 5.19 8.15
C VAL A 374 12.75 4.57 6.97
N THR A 375 11.51 4.95 6.76
CA THR A 375 10.71 4.55 5.60
C THR A 375 9.83 5.72 5.15
N SER A 376 9.19 5.61 4.01
CA SER A 376 8.27 6.62 3.47
C SER A 376 6.92 5.98 3.21
N CYS A 377 6.35 5.33 4.25
CA CYS A 377 5.08 4.60 4.14
C CYS A 377 4.44 4.38 5.52
N GLN A 378 3.26 4.93 5.69
CA GLN A 378 2.46 4.82 6.92
C GLN A 378 2.22 3.35 7.34
N GLN A 379 1.88 2.50 6.39
CA GLN A 379 1.66 1.07 6.67
C GLN A 379 2.94 0.35 7.05
N CYS A 380 4.08 0.69 6.44
CA CYS A 380 5.38 0.11 6.81
C CYS A 380 5.77 0.53 8.24
N VAL A 381 5.58 1.81 8.59
CA VAL A 381 5.78 2.31 9.97
C VAL A 381 4.89 1.53 10.94
N ARG A 382 3.59 1.45 10.67
CA ARG A 382 2.63 0.71 11.51
C ARG A 382 3.08 -0.73 11.74
N THR A 383 3.30 -1.49 10.67
CA THR A 383 3.59 -2.94 10.74
C THR A 383 4.90 -3.21 11.46
N MET A 384 5.99 -2.51 11.09
CA MET A 384 7.31 -2.70 11.69
C MET A 384 7.38 -2.19 13.14
N THR A 385 6.74 -1.04 13.46
CA THR A 385 6.67 -0.52 14.83
C THR A 385 5.87 -1.46 15.74
N THR A 386 4.75 -1.99 15.27
CA THR A 386 3.93 -2.95 16.02
C THR A 386 4.76 -4.18 16.39
N TYR A 387 5.49 -4.75 15.41
CA TYR A 387 6.38 -5.87 15.67
C TYR A 387 7.50 -5.49 16.66
N ALA A 388 8.22 -4.40 16.41
CA ALA A 388 9.36 -3.98 17.21
C ALA A 388 8.97 -3.73 18.68
N LYS A 389 7.88 -3.01 18.93
CA LYS A 389 7.37 -2.74 20.29
C LYS A 389 6.94 -4.03 21.01
N ARG A 390 6.15 -4.88 20.32
CA ARG A 390 5.65 -6.13 20.91
C ARG A 390 6.76 -7.09 21.32
N ASN A 391 7.86 -7.10 20.57
CA ASN A 391 8.99 -8.00 20.78
C ASN A 391 10.21 -7.31 21.41
N LYS A 392 10.07 -6.03 21.85
CA LYS A 392 11.14 -5.25 22.47
C LYS A 392 12.43 -5.23 21.63
N ALA A 393 12.29 -5.18 20.30
CA ALA A 393 13.43 -5.08 19.39
C ALA A 393 14.15 -3.73 19.60
N PRO A 394 15.50 -3.71 19.72
CA PRO A 394 16.26 -2.50 20.03
C PRO A 394 16.48 -1.63 18.78
N ILE A 395 15.42 -1.29 18.07
CA ILE A 395 15.44 -0.44 16.88
C ILE A 395 14.17 0.40 16.81
N GLU A 396 14.29 1.67 16.51
CA GLU A 396 13.18 2.56 16.27
C GLU A 396 12.75 2.49 14.80
N VAL A 397 11.46 2.68 14.53
CA VAL A 397 10.93 2.80 13.16
C VAL A 397 10.23 4.14 13.04
N MET A 398 10.57 4.92 12.02
CA MET A 398 9.94 6.21 11.76
C MET A 398 9.73 6.48 10.26
N ASP A 399 8.78 7.32 9.96
CA ASP A 399 8.63 7.87 8.61
C ASP A 399 9.69 8.95 8.35
N ILE A 400 9.99 9.18 7.07
CA ILE A 400 10.93 10.22 6.65
C ILE A 400 10.50 11.61 7.14
N THR A 401 9.19 11.89 7.21
CA THR A 401 8.65 13.15 7.74
C THR A 401 9.01 13.34 9.21
N GLN A 402 8.96 12.27 10.01
CA GLN A 402 9.35 12.31 11.42
C GLN A 402 10.86 12.56 11.59
N LEU A 403 11.70 11.99 10.72
CA LEU A 403 13.14 12.25 10.73
C LEU A 403 13.43 13.72 10.40
N VAL A 404 12.81 14.26 9.34
CA VAL A 404 12.96 15.67 8.92
C VAL A 404 12.48 16.60 10.04
N ARG A 405 11.31 16.36 10.64
CA ARG A 405 10.82 17.13 11.78
C ARG A 405 11.80 17.15 12.96
N LYS A 406 12.41 15.99 13.28
CA LYS A 406 13.39 15.87 14.37
C LYS A 406 14.63 16.72 14.12
N ALA A 407 15.04 16.91 12.87
CA ALA A 407 16.15 17.73 12.44
C ALA A 407 15.79 19.18 12.11
N LEU A 408 14.49 19.54 12.06
CA LEU A 408 14.07 20.89 11.73
C LEU A 408 14.56 21.89 12.77
N LYS A 409 15.18 23.02 12.31
CA LYS A 409 15.46 24.18 13.18
C LYS A 409 14.11 24.81 13.56
N LYS A 410 13.97 25.10 14.82
CA LYS A 410 12.88 25.92 15.33
C LYS A 410 13.17 27.39 15.09
#